data_992f97dd2f4caecabc40fa9771971e2f
#
_entry.id   992f97dd2f4caecabc40fa9771971e2f
#
_cell.length_a   1.000
_cell.length_b   1.000
_cell.length_c   1.000
_cell.angle_alpha   90.00
_cell.angle_beta   90.00
_cell.angle_gamma   90.00
#
_symmetry.space_group_name_H-M   'P 1'
#
loop_
_entity.id
_entity.type
_entity.pdbx_description
1 polymer ?
#
loop_
_entity_poly.entity_id
_entity_poly.type
_entity_poly.pdbx_seq_one_letter_code
_entity_poly.pdbx_strand_id
1 'polypeptide(L)'
;MNPFTPDTLRQLAQTHDTPLWVYDTDTIVARIRDLQAFDTIRFAQKANSNTHLLSLMGAHGVVVDAVSPGEIQRALAAGFTAAPNAQGASGIVFTADLIDAATLELVVAHGIPVNAGSIDMLHQLGQRNPGHPVWLRINPGFGHGHSNKTNTGGEHSKHGIWHTELPAALAAIASHGLKLVGLHMHIGSGVDYSHLQEVCPAMVDLVKTSGADVQAISAGGGLSIPY
;
A
#
# COMPACT_ATOMS: atom_id res chain seq x y z
N MET A 1 -0.30 8.36 -29.46
CA MET A 1 0.44 7.58 -30.49
C MET A 1 0.91 6.31 -29.83
N ASN A 2 0.84 5.14 -30.48
CA ASN A 2 1.33 3.90 -29.85
C ASN A 2 2.87 3.92 -29.84
N PRO A 3 3.57 3.92 -28.67
CA PRO A 3 5.03 3.95 -28.62
C PRO A 3 5.66 2.62 -29.08
N PHE A 4 4.90 1.54 -29.06
CA PHE A 4 5.35 0.19 -29.41
C PHE A 4 5.14 -0.13 -30.89
N THR A 5 5.77 0.66 -31.78
CA THR A 5 5.76 0.33 -33.21
C THR A 5 6.65 -0.89 -33.50
N PRO A 6 6.36 -1.68 -34.55
CA PRO A 6 7.21 -2.82 -34.89
C PRO A 6 8.67 -2.44 -35.13
N ASP A 7 8.95 -1.26 -35.68
CA ASP A 7 10.31 -0.82 -35.96
C ASP A 7 11.03 -0.43 -34.64
N THR A 8 10.36 0.30 -33.74
CA THR A 8 10.90 0.60 -32.41
C THR A 8 11.23 -0.69 -31.64
N LEU A 9 10.33 -1.68 -31.64
CA LEU A 9 10.55 -2.94 -30.95
C LEU A 9 11.71 -3.75 -31.56
N ARG A 10 11.84 -3.78 -32.91
CA ARG A 10 12.99 -4.45 -33.57
C ARG A 10 14.30 -3.77 -33.23
N GLN A 11 14.35 -2.44 -33.22
CA GLN A 11 15.54 -1.69 -32.85
C GLN A 11 15.96 -1.97 -31.40
N LEU A 12 15.01 -1.98 -30.46
CA LEU A 12 15.27 -2.30 -29.06
C LEU A 12 15.79 -3.74 -28.91
N ALA A 13 15.17 -4.70 -29.61
CA ALA A 13 15.62 -6.10 -29.58
C ALA A 13 17.02 -6.27 -30.15
N GLN A 14 17.39 -5.53 -31.21
CA GLN A 14 18.74 -5.55 -31.78
C GLN A 14 19.80 -4.94 -30.83
N THR A 15 19.38 -3.93 -30.05
CA THR A 15 20.30 -3.22 -29.14
C THR A 15 20.49 -3.94 -27.80
N HIS A 16 19.45 -4.59 -27.30
CA HIS A 16 19.39 -5.12 -25.92
C HIS A 16 19.17 -6.62 -25.84
N ASP A 17 19.10 -7.31 -26.97
CA ASP A 17 18.74 -8.73 -27.09
C ASP A 17 17.29 -9.04 -26.65
N THR A 18 16.92 -10.32 -26.73
CA THR A 18 15.62 -10.86 -26.30
C THR A 18 15.84 -12.07 -25.41
N PRO A 19 14.96 -12.32 -24.42
CA PRO A 19 13.69 -11.64 -24.13
C PRO A 19 13.88 -10.27 -23.46
N LEU A 20 12.99 -9.30 -23.79
CA LEU A 20 13.09 -7.91 -23.35
C LEU A 20 11.73 -7.39 -22.86
N TRP A 21 11.70 -6.74 -21.70
CA TRP A 21 10.56 -5.98 -21.22
C TRP A 21 10.73 -4.50 -21.58
N VAL A 22 9.74 -3.93 -22.26
CA VAL A 22 9.75 -2.54 -22.68
C VAL A 22 8.61 -1.79 -21.97
N TYR A 23 8.93 -0.70 -21.32
CA TYR A 23 7.98 0.15 -20.61
C TYR A 23 7.92 1.53 -21.27
N ASP A 24 6.70 2.04 -21.44
CA ASP A 24 6.47 3.42 -21.91
C ASP A 24 6.26 4.34 -20.71
N THR A 25 7.19 5.26 -20.52
CA THR A 25 7.18 6.20 -19.39
C THR A 25 6.04 7.19 -19.46
N ASP A 26 5.65 7.63 -20.66
CA ASP A 26 4.54 8.59 -20.82
C ASP A 26 3.21 7.97 -20.40
N THR A 27 3.02 6.68 -20.72
CA THR A 27 1.85 5.93 -20.27
C THR A 27 1.82 5.82 -18.73
N ILE A 28 2.95 5.52 -18.08
CA ILE A 28 3.04 5.46 -16.63
C ILE A 28 2.67 6.82 -16.01
N VAL A 29 3.25 7.90 -16.51
CA VAL A 29 2.96 9.27 -16.03
C VAL A 29 1.50 9.65 -16.27
N ALA A 30 0.91 9.26 -17.40
CA ALA A 30 -0.51 9.49 -17.66
C ALA A 30 -1.40 8.77 -16.62
N ARG A 31 -1.08 7.51 -16.25
CA ARG A 31 -1.83 6.78 -15.22
C ARG A 31 -1.68 7.42 -13.82
N ILE A 32 -0.54 7.98 -13.49
CA ILE A 32 -0.36 8.76 -12.25
C ILE A 32 -1.30 9.98 -12.26
N ARG A 33 -1.38 10.68 -13.38
CA ARG A 33 -2.28 11.85 -13.51
C ARG A 33 -3.76 11.53 -13.33
N ASP A 34 -4.20 10.33 -13.76
CA ASP A 34 -5.59 9.91 -13.57
C ASP A 34 -5.99 9.78 -12.09
N LEU A 35 -5.03 9.64 -11.19
CA LEU A 35 -5.23 9.48 -9.75
C LEU A 35 -5.01 10.79 -8.97
N GLN A 36 -4.83 11.93 -9.61
CA GLN A 36 -4.55 13.21 -8.94
C GLN A 36 -5.69 13.77 -8.10
N ALA A 37 -6.87 13.14 -8.12
CA ALA A 37 -7.95 13.45 -7.19
C ALA A 37 -7.65 13.01 -5.73
N PHE A 38 -6.67 12.12 -5.53
CA PHE A 38 -6.20 11.71 -4.22
C PHE A 38 -5.02 12.56 -3.76
N ASP A 39 -4.96 12.89 -2.48
CA ASP A 39 -3.85 13.67 -1.89
C ASP A 39 -2.52 12.90 -1.98
N THR A 40 -2.57 11.59 -1.92
CA THR A 40 -1.39 10.70 -1.99
C THR A 40 -1.69 9.47 -2.84
N ILE A 41 -0.84 9.24 -3.83
CA ILE A 41 -0.85 8.01 -4.63
C ILE A 41 0.23 7.09 -4.09
N ARG A 42 -0.16 5.87 -3.68
CA ARG A 42 0.75 4.85 -3.16
C ARG A 42 0.77 3.63 -4.08
N PHE A 43 1.94 3.35 -4.65
CA PHE A 43 2.11 2.24 -5.58
C PHE A 43 2.45 0.94 -4.82
N ALA A 44 1.61 -0.09 -4.99
CA ALA A 44 1.88 -1.44 -4.48
C ALA A 44 2.97 -2.10 -5.32
N GLN A 45 4.22 -2.03 -4.86
CA GLN A 45 5.38 -2.45 -5.66
C GLN A 45 5.46 -3.96 -5.92
N LYS A 46 4.64 -4.78 -5.26
CA LYS A 46 4.45 -6.20 -5.63
C LYS A 46 4.04 -6.40 -7.09
N ALA A 47 3.40 -5.41 -7.71
CA ALA A 47 3.07 -5.43 -9.13
C ALA A 47 4.33 -5.30 -10.01
N ASN A 48 5.26 -4.45 -9.64
CA ASN A 48 6.56 -4.28 -10.30
C ASN A 48 7.54 -3.51 -9.40
N SER A 49 8.54 -4.18 -8.89
CA SER A 49 9.55 -3.55 -8.02
C SER A 49 10.86 -3.21 -8.74
N ASN A 50 10.80 -2.94 -10.06
CA ASN A 50 11.95 -2.42 -10.81
C ASN A 50 12.34 -1.04 -10.30
N THR A 51 13.60 -0.87 -9.87
CA THR A 51 14.06 0.37 -9.22
C THR A 51 14.02 1.60 -10.12
N HIS A 52 14.23 1.45 -11.44
CA HIS A 52 14.12 2.58 -12.38
C HIS A 52 12.67 3.07 -12.51
N LEU A 53 11.70 2.13 -12.54
CA LEU A 53 10.28 2.49 -12.56
C LEU A 53 9.85 3.12 -11.23
N LEU A 54 10.34 2.58 -10.10
CA LEU A 54 10.09 3.17 -8.78
C LEU A 54 10.62 4.60 -8.71
N SER A 55 11.87 4.83 -9.14
CA SER A 55 12.49 6.18 -9.17
C SER A 55 11.71 7.14 -10.07
N LEU A 56 11.26 6.68 -11.25
CA LEU A 56 10.40 7.47 -12.14
C LEU A 56 9.11 7.89 -11.43
N MET A 57 8.41 6.94 -10.81
CA MET A 57 7.17 7.22 -10.08
C MET A 57 7.40 8.16 -8.90
N GLY A 58 8.50 7.96 -8.16
CA GLY A 58 8.90 8.83 -7.05
C GLY A 58 9.14 10.28 -7.50
N ALA A 59 9.76 10.50 -8.67
CA ALA A 59 9.94 11.82 -9.26
C ALA A 59 8.60 12.51 -9.60
N HIS A 60 7.52 11.75 -9.73
CA HIS A 60 6.15 12.26 -9.93
C HIS A 60 5.31 12.27 -8.64
N GLY A 61 5.93 12.17 -7.46
CA GLY A 61 5.26 12.31 -6.16
C GLY A 61 4.55 11.04 -5.67
N VAL A 62 4.71 9.90 -6.37
CA VAL A 62 4.16 8.62 -5.92
C VAL A 62 5.03 8.08 -4.77
N VAL A 63 4.39 7.56 -3.73
CA VAL A 63 5.02 6.82 -2.64
C VAL A 63 4.76 5.32 -2.79
N VAL A 64 5.41 4.46 -2.00
CA VAL A 64 5.34 3.02 -2.23
C VAL A 64 4.79 2.25 -1.04
N ASP A 65 4.15 1.11 -1.35
CA ASP A 65 3.71 0.09 -0.43
C ASP A 65 4.55 -1.17 -0.65
N ALA A 66 5.24 -1.63 0.40
CA ALA A 66 6.10 -2.80 0.38
C ALA A 66 5.46 -3.96 1.16
N VAL A 67 5.54 -5.18 0.63
CA VAL A 67 4.97 -6.37 1.28
C VAL A 67 6.05 -7.39 1.68
N SER A 68 7.33 -7.06 1.50
CA SER A 68 8.46 -7.90 1.87
C SER A 68 9.71 -7.08 2.18
N PRO A 69 10.69 -7.63 2.92
CA PRO A 69 11.96 -6.95 3.17
C PRO A 69 12.73 -6.65 1.87
N GLY A 70 12.64 -7.52 0.86
CA GLY A 70 13.25 -7.27 -0.45
C GLY A 70 12.63 -6.08 -1.17
N GLU A 71 11.34 -5.85 -1.03
CA GLU A 71 10.68 -4.67 -1.58
C GLU A 71 11.07 -3.39 -0.82
N ILE A 72 11.21 -3.45 0.51
CA ILE A 72 11.74 -2.33 1.29
C ILE A 72 13.14 -1.94 0.79
N GLN A 73 14.03 -2.92 0.61
CA GLN A 73 15.40 -2.68 0.12
C GLN A 73 15.40 -2.05 -1.28
N ARG A 74 14.52 -2.50 -2.19
CA ARG A 74 14.39 -1.91 -3.52
C ARG A 74 13.83 -0.50 -3.49
N ALA A 75 12.87 -0.22 -2.61
CA ALA A 75 12.35 1.13 -2.40
C ALA A 75 13.45 2.08 -1.90
N LEU A 76 14.23 1.65 -0.90
CA LEU A 76 15.39 2.41 -0.40
C LEU A 76 16.43 2.66 -1.51
N ALA A 77 16.75 1.63 -2.31
CA ALA A 77 17.67 1.76 -3.44
C ALA A 77 17.15 2.68 -4.55
N ALA A 78 15.83 2.80 -4.69
CA ALA A 78 15.17 3.74 -5.62
C ALA A 78 15.06 5.17 -5.07
N GLY A 79 15.53 5.43 -3.85
CA GLY A 79 15.58 6.76 -3.23
C GLY A 79 14.39 7.08 -2.31
N PHE A 80 13.50 6.13 -2.06
CA PHE A 80 12.43 6.34 -1.08
C PHE A 80 12.96 6.23 0.36
N THR A 81 12.32 6.95 1.26
CA THR A 81 12.60 6.89 2.71
C THR A 81 11.29 6.89 3.48
N ALA A 82 11.36 6.64 4.79
CA ALA A 82 10.20 6.80 5.66
C ALA A 82 9.88 8.27 6.00
N ALA A 83 10.72 9.21 5.58
CA ALA A 83 10.45 10.64 5.80
C ALA A 83 9.14 11.05 5.11
N PRO A 84 8.31 11.87 5.77
CA PRO A 84 7.05 12.34 5.19
C PRO A 84 7.33 13.26 4.00
N ASN A 85 6.51 13.13 2.96
CA ASN A 85 6.47 14.08 1.85
C ASN A 85 5.72 15.37 2.23
N ALA A 86 5.50 16.26 1.26
CA ALA A 86 4.80 17.54 1.49
C ALA A 86 3.35 17.37 1.98
N GLN A 87 2.72 16.22 1.73
CA GLN A 87 1.39 15.86 2.20
C GLN A 87 1.41 15.12 3.55
N GLY A 88 2.57 14.97 4.19
CA GLY A 88 2.74 14.25 5.45
C GLY A 88 2.78 12.73 5.30
N ALA A 89 2.74 12.19 4.08
CA ALA A 89 2.75 10.76 3.84
C ALA A 89 4.17 10.20 3.82
N SER A 90 4.42 9.10 4.55
CA SER A 90 5.68 8.37 4.47
C SER A 90 5.93 7.84 3.06
N GLY A 91 7.17 7.97 2.57
CA GLY A 91 7.56 7.47 1.26
C GLY A 91 7.47 5.95 1.12
N ILE A 92 7.58 5.21 2.23
CA ILE A 92 7.42 3.76 2.28
C ILE A 92 6.44 3.40 3.39
N VAL A 93 5.51 2.48 3.15
CA VAL A 93 4.71 1.78 4.18
C VAL A 93 4.91 0.29 3.97
N PHE A 94 5.02 -0.46 5.05
CA PHE A 94 5.07 -1.92 5.01
C PHE A 94 3.69 -2.49 5.28
N THR A 95 3.16 -3.28 4.33
CA THR A 95 1.85 -3.92 4.43
C THR A 95 1.99 -5.41 4.20
N ALA A 96 1.89 -6.22 5.26
CA ALA A 96 1.87 -7.67 5.15
C ALA A 96 1.04 -8.28 6.28
N ASP A 97 0.56 -9.51 6.07
CA ASP A 97 -0.19 -10.22 7.11
C ASP A 97 0.71 -10.83 8.19
N LEU A 98 2.00 -10.97 7.88
CA LEU A 98 3.02 -11.51 8.78
C LEU A 98 4.23 -10.59 8.79
N ILE A 99 4.86 -10.45 9.94
CA ILE A 99 6.13 -9.77 10.11
C ILE A 99 7.09 -10.70 10.88
N ASP A 100 8.17 -11.12 10.25
CA ASP A 100 9.22 -11.87 10.91
C ASP A 100 10.21 -10.95 11.66
N ALA A 101 11.05 -11.54 12.48
CA ALA A 101 11.99 -10.77 13.31
C ALA A 101 12.93 -9.89 12.47
N ALA A 102 13.41 -10.38 11.33
CA ALA A 102 14.32 -9.63 10.46
C ALA A 102 13.61 -8.44 9.80
N THR A 103 12.39 -8.63 9.36
CA THR A 103 11.55 -7.56 8.79
C THR A 103 11.18 -6.54 9.85
N LEU A 104 10.86 -7.00 11.08
CA LEU A 104 10.57 -6.11 12.21
C LEU A 104 11.77 -5.20 12.52
N GLU A 105 12.98 -5.76 12.59
CA GLU A 105 14.20 -4.96 12.76
C GLU A 105 14.39 -3.95 11.63
N LEU A 106 14.15 -4.35 10.39
CA LEU A 106 14.30 -3.49 9.22
C LEU A 106 13.32 -2.30 9.25
N VAL A 107 12.04 -2.54 9.53
CA VAL A 107 11.05 -1.44 9.58
C VAL A 107 11.33 -0.51 10.75
N VAL A 108 11.77 -1.02 11.89
CA VAL A 108 12.16 -0.22 13.06
C VAL A 108 13.39 0.61 12.77
N ALA A 109 14.45 0.01 12.20
CA ALA A 109 15.70 0.70 11.88
C ALA A 109 15.51 1.89 10.92
N HIS A 110 14.56 1.78 9.99
CA HIS A 110 14.28 2.82 9.02
C HIS A 110 13.06 3.70 9.37
N GLY A 111 12.38 3.44 10.49
CA GLY A 111 11.18 4.18 10.90
C GLY A 111 10.00 4.02 9.94
N ILE A 112 9.94 2.90 9.22
CA ILE A 112 8.92 2.65 8.18
C ILE A 112 7.58 2.33 8.85
N PRO A 113 6.51 3.10 8.62
CA PRO A 113 5.20 2.79 9.16
C PRO A 113 4.72 1.40 8.74
N VAL A 114 4.13 0.67 9.70
CA VAL A 114 3.59 -0.67 9.44
C VAL A 114 2.06 -0.60 9.38
N ASN A 115 1.49 -1.13 8.32
CA ASN A 115 0.06 -1.32 8.19
C ASN A 115 -0.32 -2.67 8.82
N ALA A 116 -0.64 -2.63 10.11
CA ALA A 116 -0.90 -3.81 10.92
C ALA A 116 -2.23 -4.47 10.54
N GLY A 117 -2.17 -5.75 10.18
CA GLY A 117 -3.33 -6.58 9.86
C GLY A 117 -3.87 -7.39 11.04
N SER A 118 -3.24 -7.30 12.21
CA SER A 118 -3.67 -7.98 13.43
C SER A 118 -3.24 -7.23 14.69
N ILE A 119 -3.91 -7.49 15.80
CA ILE A 119 -3.54 -6.95 17.13
C ILE A 119 -2.19 -7.50 17.60
N ASP A 120 -1.86 -8.75 17.24
CA ASP A 120 -0.56 -9.34 17.55
C ASP A 120 0.60 -8.56 16.91
N MET A 121 0.45 -8.08 15.68
CA MET A 121 1.46 -7.23 15.05
C MET A 121 1.67 -5.91 15.82
N LEU A 122 0.61 -5.33 16.38
CA LEU A 122 0.71 -4.13 17.23
C LEU A 122 1.49 -4.42 18.50
N HIS A 123 1.27 -5.58 19.13
CA HIS A 123 2.03 -6.01 20.31
C HIS A 123 3.51 -6.25 19.98
N GLN A 124 3.82 -6.93 18.87
CA GLN A 124 5.19 -7.16 18.43
C GLN A 124 5.94 -5.84 18.18
N LEU A 125 5.31 -4.90 17.45
CA LEU A 125 5.87 -3.59 17.20
C LEU A 125 6.06 -2.78 18.47
N GLY A 126 5.03 -2.73 19.32
CA GLY A 126 5.05 -1.95 20.55
C GLY A 126 6.08 -2.44 21.55
N GLN A 127 6.27 -3.75 21.67
CA GLN A 127 7.32 -4.35 22.50
C GLN A 127 8.73 -4.01 21.98
N ARG A 128 8.89 -3.96 20.65
CA ARG A 128 10.19 -3.70 20.02
C ARG A 128 10.53 -2.23 19.92
N ASN A 129 9.56 -1.38 19.60
CA ASN A 129 9.75 0.07 19.41
C ASN A 129 8.50 0.85 19.83
N PRO A 130 8.35 1.19 21.12
CA PRO A 130 7.29 2.09 21.56
C PRO A 130 7.33 3.41 20.79
N GLY A 131 6.15 3.89 20.38
CA GLY A 131 6.04 5.10 19.56
C GLY A 131 6.20 4.90 18.05
N HIS A 132 6.35 3.65 17.59
CA HIS A 132 6.42 3.35 16.14
C HIS A 132 5.15 3.77 15.40
N PRO A 133 5.25 4.38 14.20
CA PRO A 133 4.09 4.75 13.41
C PRO A 133 3.39 3.51 12.82
N VAL A 134 2.06 3.46 12.96
CA VAL A 134 1.25 2.33 12.48
C VAL A 134 0.00 2.80 11.74
N TRP A 135 -0.38 2.04 10.75
CA TRP A 135 -1.72 2.02 10.15
C TRP A 135 -2.47 0.80 10.67
N LEU A 136 -3.78 0.85 10.67
CA LEU A 136 -4.61 -0.33 10.90
C LEU A 136 -5.26 -0.75 9.60
N ARG A 137 -4.98 -1.98 9.16
CA ARG A 137 -5.72 -2.60 8.07
C ARG A 137 -6.99 -3.20 8.62
N ILE A 138 -8.12 -2.64 8.22
CA ILE A 138 -9.44 -3.05 8.70
C ILE A 138 -10.13 -3.93 7.66
N ASN A 139 -10.71 -5.03 8.14
CA ASN A 139 -11.67 -5.82 7.38
C ASN A 139 -13.08 -5.28 7.68
N PRO A 140 -13.75 -4.66 6.70
CA PRO A 140 -15.05 -4.01 6.94
C PRO A 140 -16.23 -4.98 7.04
N GLY A 141 -16.01 -6.29 6.86
CA GLY A 141 -17.07 -7.29 6.86
C GLY A 141 -17.68 -7.57 5.49
N PHE A 142 -17.26 -6.86 4.46
CA PHE A 142 -17.61 -7.08 3.06
C PHE A 142 -16.36 -7.09 2.18
N GLY A 143 -16.46 -7.63 1.00
CA GLY A 143 -15.37 -7.67 0.05
C GLY A 143 -15.80 -8.13 -1.33
N HIS A 144 -15.05 -7.71 -2.34
CA HIS A 144 -15.28 -8.03 -3.73
C HIS A 144 -13.97 -8.45 -4.39
N GLY A 145 -14.06 -9.33 -5.37
CA GLY A 145 -12.92 -9.75 -6.17
C GLY A 145 -13.41 -10.52 -7.39
N HIS A 146 -12.60 -10.65 -8.44
CA HIS A 146 -12.93 -11.46 -9.62
C HIS A 146 -13.23 -12.93 -9.26
N SER A 147 -12.75 -13.40 -8.12
CA SER A 147 -12.98 -14.74 -7.60
C SER A 147 -12.90 -14.71 -6.07
N ASN A 148 -13.39 -15.78 -5.42
CA ASN A 148 -13.23 -15.96 -3.97
C ASN A 148 -11.74 -15.89 -3.52
N LYS A 149 -10.79 -16.21 -4.41
CA LYS A 149 -9.35 -16.16 -4.11
C LYS A 149 -8.77 -14.75 -4.11
N THR A 150 -9.41 -13.81 -4.80
CA THR A 150 -9.00 -12.41 -4.90
C THR A 150 -9.81 -11.47 -3.99
N ASN A 151 -10.81 -12.02 -3.29
CA ASN A 151 -11.55 -11.32 -2.25
C ASN A 151 -10.68 -11.24 -0.99
N THR A 152 -10.41 -10.02 -0.50
CA THR A 152 -9.60 -9.76 0.69
C THR A 152 -10.37 -9.06 1.81
N GLY A 153 -11.70 -9.02 1.73
CA GLY A 153 -12.62 -8.54 2.76
C GLY A 153 -13.71 -9.58 3.09
N GLY A 154 -14.54 -9.29 4.10
CA GLY A 154 -15.66 -10.14 4.51
C GLY A 154 -15.27 -11.27 5.48
N GLU A 155 -16.29 -12.04 5.90
CA GLU A 155 -16.20 -13.05 6.98
C GLU A 155 -15.18 -14.17 6.72
N HIS A 156 -14.96 -14.51 5.45
CA HIS A 156 -14.04 -15.59 5.07
C HIS A 156 -12.63 -15.13 4.72
N SER A 157 -12.35 -13.83 4.88
CA SER A 157 -11.04 -13.28 4.62
C SER A 157 -10.17 -13.32 5.87
N LYS A 158 -8.93 -13.79 5.69
CA LYS A 158 -7.90 -13.77 6.75
C LYS A 158 -7.24 -12.39 6.93
N HIS A 159 -7.56 -11.44 6.06
CA HIS A 159 -6.84 -10.17 5.98
C HIS A 159 -7.50 -9.09 6.83
N GLY A 160 -6.67 -8.40 7.61
CA GLY A 160 -7.07 -7.24 8.38
C GLY A 160 -7.77 -7.56 9.70
N ILE A 161 -7.80 -6.56 10.56
CA ILE A 161 -8.50 -6.57 11.84
C ILE A 161 -9.99 -6.44 11.57
N TRP A 162 -10.80 -7.31 12.13
CA TRP A 162 -12.25 -7.24 11.98
C TRP A 162 -12.79 -5.92 12.53
N HIS A 163 -13.68 -5.26 11.80
CA HIS A 163 -14.11 -3.88 12.13
C HIS A 163 -14.62 -3.69 13.56
N THR A 164 -15.25 -4.72 14.17
CA THR A 164 -15.71 -4.66 15.56
C THR A 164 -14.58 -4.78 16.58
N GLU A 165 -13.37 -5.20 16.18
CA GLU A 165 -12.19 -5.29 17.03
C GLU A 165 -11.36 -3.99 17.03
N LEU A 166 -11.77 -2.97 16.28
CA LEU A 166 -11.07 -1.68 16.26
C LEU A 166 -10.84 -1.09 17.66
N PRO A 167 -11.80 -1.14 18.62
CA PRO A 167 -11.53 -0.64 19.98
C PRO A 167 -10.38 -1.37 20.68
N ALA A 168 -10.26 -2.70 20.49
CA ALA A 168 -9.16 -3.48 21.04
C ALA A 168 -7.82 -3.13 20.39
N ALA A 169 -7.80 -2.88 19.08
CA ALA A 169 -6.61 -2.42 18.38
C ALA A 169 -6.16 -1.03 18.85
N LEU A 170 -7.09 -0.11 19.06
CA LEU A 170 -6.80 1.22 19.60
C LEU A 170 -6.26 1.14 21.06
N ALA A 171 -6.80 0.23 21.87
CA ALA A 171 -6.28 -0.03 23.22
C ALA A 171 -4.84 -0.59 23.17
N ALA A 172 -4.53 -1.48 22.24
CA ALA A 172 -3.17 -1.99 22.05
C ALA A 172 -2.20 -0.87 21.60
N ILE A 173 -2.62 0.00 20.69
CA ILE A 173 -1.86 1.20 20.28
C ILE A 173 -1.54 2.07 21.50
N ALA A 174 -2.55 2.39 22.30
CA ALA A 174 -2.39 3.22 23.50
C ALA A 174 -1.45 2.57 24.54
N SER A 175 -1.60 1.26 24.78
CA SER A 175 -0.79 0.53 25.78
C SER A 175 0.70 0.49 25.45
N HIS A 176 1.06 0.54 24.17
CA HIS A 176 2.44 0.56 23.69
C HIS A 176 2.93 1.95 23.27
N GLY A 177 2.08 2.97 23.37
CA GLY A 177 2.41 4.33 22.92
C GLY A 177 2.69 4.42 21.43
N LEU A 178 2.17 3.49 20.60
CA LEU A 178 2.30 3.52 19.16
C LEU A 178 1.60 4.77 18.59
N LYS A 179 2.04 5.23 17.42
CA LYS A 179 1.47 6.41 16.76
C LYS A 179 0.54 5.96 15.65
N LEU A 180 -0.77 6.09 15.84
CA LEU A 180 -1.74 5.83 14.79
C LEU A 180 -1.62 6.89 13.70
N VAL A 181 -1.28 6.47 12.48
CA VAL A 181 -1.22 7.33 11.29
C VAL A 181 -2.56 7.35 10.58
N GLY A 182 -3.19 6.18 10.39
CA GLY A 182 -4.42 6.10 9.65
C GLY A 182 -5.07 4.73 9.62
N LEU A 183 -6.21 4.67 8.97
CA LEU A 183 -6.94 3.44 8.69
C LEU A 183 -6.84 3.09 7.21
N HIS A 184 -6.74 1.80 6.92
CA HIS A 184 -6.64 1.25 5.57
C HIS A 184 -7.68 0.14 5.40
N MET A 185 -8.38 0.15 4.27
CA MET A 185 -9.21 -0.97 3.80
C MET A 185 -8.74 -1.40 2.42
N HIS A 186 -8.70 -2.72 2.22
CA HIS A 186 -8.48 -3.30 0.89
C HIS A 186 -9.37 -4.54 0.78
N ILE A 187 -10.41 -4.45 -0.03
CA ILE A 187 -11.50 -5.43 -0.05
C ILE A 187 -11.44 -6.43 -1.20
N GLY A 188 -10.47 -6.26 -2.12
CA GLY A 188 -10.27 -7.21 -3.21
C GLY A 188 -9.45 -6.66 -4.36
N SER A 189 -9.19 -7.52 -5.33
CA SER A 189 -8.44 -7.21 -6.55
C SER A 189 -9.25 -7.54 -7.80
N GLY A 190 -9.07 -6.73 -8.86
CA GLY A 190 -9.81 -6.86 -10.09
C GLY A 190 -11.21 -6.23 -10.01
N VAL A 191 -11.35 -5.18 -9.24
CA VAL A 191 -12.59 -4.42 -9.05
C VAL A 191 -12.59 -3.16 -9.90
N ASP A 192 -13.75 -2.65 -10.22
CA ASP A 192 -13.90 -1.37 -10.89
C ASP A 192 -13.96 -0.20 -9.87
N TYR A 193 -14.07 1.02 -10.36
CA TYR A 193 -14.11 2.19 -9.49
C TYR A 193 -15.38 2.27 -8.62
N SER A 194 -16.44 1.50 -8.93
CA SER A 194 -17.67 1.51 -8.16
C SER A 194 -17.47 1.00 -6.73
N HIS A 195 -16.48 0.13 -6.50
CA HIS A 195 -16.19 -0.35 -5.16
C HIS A 195 -15.74 0.77 -4.20
N LEU A 196 -15.16 1.86 -4.71
CA LEU A 196 -14.83 3.03 -3.89
C LEU A 196 -16.07 3.67 -3.27
N GLN A 197 -17.23 3.54 -3.93
CA GLN A 197 -18.51 4.04 -3.40
C GLN A 197 -18.96 3.28 -2.14
N GLU A 198 -18.48 2.06 -1.96
CA GLU A 198 -18.75 1.26 -0.74
C GLU A 198 -17.65 1.46 0.30
N VAL A 199 -16.37 1.40 -0.12
CA VAL A 199 -15.23 1.51 0.79
C VAL A 199 -15.10 2.88 1.42
N CYS A 200 -15.25 3.95 0.63
CA CYS A 200 -15.02 5.30 1.15
C CYS A 200 -16.05 5.71 2.23
N PRO A 201 -17.37 5.50 2.05
CA PRO A 201 -18.33 5.75 3.12
C PRO A 201 -18.08 4.88 4.37
N ALA A 202 -17.83 3.59 4.20
CA ALA A 202 -17.56 2.68 5.32
C ALA A 202 -16.33 3.13 6.12
N MET A 203 -15.29 3.60 5.45
CA MET A 203 -14.09 4.12 6.09
C MET A 203 -14.39 5.40 6.87
N VAL A 204 -15.13 6.35 6.26
CA VAL A 204 -15.51 7.60 6.91
C VAL A 204 -16.37 7.33 8.15
N ASP A 205 -17.35 6.43 8.04
CA ASP A 205 -18.23 6.08 9.14
C ASP A 205 -17.47 5.39 10.28
N LEU A 206 -16.50 4.53 9.94
CA LEU A 206 -15.66 3.89 10.94
C LEU A 206 -14.80 4.90 11.70
N VAL A 207 -14.19 5.87 11.02
CA VAL A 207 -13.44 6.95 11.66
C VAL A 207 -14.34 7.76 12.60
N LYS A 208 -15.52 8.18 12.13
CA LYS A 208 -16.47 8.98 12.92
C LYS A 208 -16.96 8.23 14.16
N THR A 209 -17.30 6.96 14.01
CA THR A 209 -17.88 6.16 15.11
C THR A 209 -16.85 5.67 16.12
N SER A 210 -15.62 5.42 15.69
CA SER A 210 -14.55 4.99 16.57
C SER A 210 -13.94 6.10 17.41
N GLY A 211 -14.09 7.36 17.00
CA GLY A 211 -13.38 8.49 17.61
C GLY A 211 -11.85 8.43 17.42
N ALA A 212 -11.36 7.61 16.52
CA ALA A 212 -9.93 7.50 16.24
C ALA A 212 -9.40 8.81 15.65
N ASP A 213 -8.34 9.34 16.25
CA ASP A 213 -7.60 10.49 15.71
C ASP A 213 -6.62 9.97 14.64
N VAL A 214 -6.99 10.14 13.38
CA VAL A 214 -6.21 9.67 12.24
C VAL A 214 -5.84 10.83 11.31
N GLN A 215 -4.63 10.78 10.79
CA GLN A 215 -4.12 11.79 9.86
C GLN A 215 -4.56 11.50 8.41
N ALA A 216 -4.84 10.22 8.10
CA ALA A 216 -5.17 9.79 6.76
C ALA A 216 -6.06 8.54 6.74
N ILE A 217 -6.77 8.36 5.63
CA ILE A 217 -7.49 7.13 5.30
C ILE A 217 -7.00 6.60 3.95
N SER A 218 -7.00 5.28 3.79
CA SER A 218 -6.60 4.63 2.56
C SER A 218 -7.67 3.64 2.10
N ALA A 219 -8.22 3.87 0.92
CA ALA A 219 -9.21 2.97 0.32
C ALA A 219 -8.60 1.71 -0.31
N GLY A 220 -7.29 1.49 -0.12
CA GLY A 220 -6.59 0.35 -0.72
C GLY A 220 -6.36 0.53 -2.22
N GLY A 221 -6.36 -0.57 -2.93
CA GLY A 221 -6.16 -0.61 -4.37
C GLY A 221 -6.95 -1.76 -4.98
N GLY A 222 -6.37 -2.43 -5.98
CA GLY A 222 -7.02 -3.55 -6.66
C GLY A 222 -7.89 -3.13 -7.83
N LEU A 223 -7.83 -1.87 -8.25
CA LEU A 223 -8.55 -1.37 -9.42
C LEU A 223 -8.10 -2.13 -10.67
N SER A 224 -9.08 -2.59 -11.45
CA SER A 224 -8.85 -3.33 -12.68
C SER A 224 -8.52 -2.40 -13.84
N ILE A 225 -7.84 -2.96 -14.84
CA ILE A 225 -7.66 -2.34 -16.15
C ILE A 225 -8.35 -3.21 -17.19
N PRO A 226 -8.85 -2.64 -18.29
CA PRO A 226 -9.28 -3.43 -19.44
C PRO A 226 -8.06 -4.11 -20.08
N TYR A 227 -8.19 -5.39 -20.35
CA TYR A 227 -7.19 -6.18 -21.09
C TYR A 227 -7.58 -6.30 -22.56
#